data_43fc13075ba7219bcbeb158c136d2578
#
_entry.id   43fc13075ba7219bcbeb158c136d2578
#
_cell.length_a   1.000
_cell.length_b   1.000
_cell.length_c   1.000
_cell.angle_alpha   90.00
_cell.angle_beta   90.00
_cell.angle_gamma   90.00
#
_symmetry.space_group_name_H-M   'P 1'
#
loop_
_entity.id
_entity.type
_entity.pdbx_description
1 polymer ?
#
loop_
_entity_poly.entity_id
_entity_poly.type
_entity_poly.pdbx_seq_one_letter_code
_entity_poly.pdbx_strand_id
1 'polypeptide(L)'
;MTIEPREQQALEVYIKLLTGKGFGPDTFVPRINFLNRLMPLLASKESNGREYRIAIETLMDSVDGDDWPESLLVAREYYPFWINDLKAVAQLSKNATKDTLPIDWQPTHVALSSLWYSVDEEKFGTTDSWALKGYTKALRNENAEQTLIDTRLKLAKILLVRLRDAPDKNNKAYRTVVDSTLPLFEVKKNRRLFLVVVREFFHFWAGNPEAEKFILNSHTVSML
;
A
#
# COMPACT_ATOMS: atom_id res chain seq x y z
N MET A 1 16.26 24.73 3.47
CA MET A 1 15.28 24.06 4.33
C MET A 1 16.07 23.13 5.24
N THR A 2 16.04 23.33 6.54
CA THR A 2 16.86 22.55 7.49
C THR A 2 16.10 21.29 7.80
N ILE A 3 16.69 20.12 7.54
CA ILE A 3 16.14 18.82 7.97
C ILE A 3 16.28 18.77 9.49
N GLU A 4 15.24 18.34 10.19
CA GLU A 4 15.32 18.19 11.65
C GLU A 4 16.31 17.09 12.03
N PRO A 5 17.01 17.22 13.18
CA PRO A 5 18.04 16.25 13.60
C PRO A 5 17.52 14.80 13.65
N ARG A 6 16.25 14.62 13.97
CA ARG A 6 15.59 13.32 14.05
C ARG A 6 15.45 12.65 12.67
N GLU A 7 14.96 13.39 11.68
CA GLU A 7 14.82 12.90 10.32
C GLU A 7 16.17 12.58 9.70
N GLN A 8 17.16 13.39 9.98
CA GLN A 8 18.54 13.15 9.55
C GLN A 8 19.10 11.87 10.17
N GLN A 9 18.91 11.66 11.48
CA GLN A 9 19.36 10.45 12.16
C GLN A 9 18.66 9.19 11.61
N ALA A 10 17.35 9.24 11.39
CA ALA A 10 16.59 8.13 10.81
C ALA A 10 17.10 7.77 9.41
N LEU A 11 17.39 8.78 8.58
CA LEU A 11 17.94 8.59 7.24
C LEU A 11 19.35 7.96 7.31
N GLU A 12 20.22 8.44 8.18
CA GLU A 12 21.57 7.88 8.33
C GLU A 12 21.55 6.41 8.73
N VAL A 13 20.66 6.01 9.65
CA VAL A 13 20.50 4.62 10.07
C VAL A 13 19.98 3.76 8.92
N TYR A 14 19.04 4.27 8.15
CA TYR A 14 18.52 3.57 6.96
C TYR A 14 19.61 3.39 5.89
N ILE A 15 20.39 4.44 5.62
CA ILE A 15 21.55 4.39 4.71
C ILE A 15 22.56 3.33 5.14
N LYS A 16 22.93 3.31 6.44
CA LYS A 16 23.84 2.30 6.98
C LYS A 16 23.32 0.88 6.78
N LEU A 17 22.00 0.68 6.96
CA LEU A 17 21.38 -0.63 6.69
C LEU A 17 21.53 -1.02 5.22
N LEU A 18 21.20 -0.14 4.29
CA LEU A 18 21.30 -0.43 2.85
C LEU A 18 22.74 -0.73 2.44
N THR A 19 23.69 0.06 2.91
CA THR A 19 25.13 -0.15 2.67
C THR A 19 25.59 -1.49 3.24
N GLY A 20 25.18 -1.84 4.45
CA GLY A 20 25.49 -3.12 5.08
C GLY A 20 24.90 -4.33 4.35
N LYS A 21 23.84 -4.12 3.57
CA LYS A 21 23.22 -5.14 2.69
C LYS A 21 23.87 -5.24 1.31
N GLY A 22 24.84 -4.39 0.99
CA GLY A 22 25.55 -4.40 -0.28
C GLY A 22 24.75 -3.84 -1.46
N PHE A 23 23.73 -3.00 -1.21
CA PHE A 23 23.03 -2.33 -2.30
C PHE A 23 23.95 -1.39 -3.08
N GLY A 24 23.89 -1.49 -4.41
CA GLY A 24 24.65 -0.63 -5.32
C GLY A 24 24.01 0.73 -5.58
N PRO A 25 24.74 1.65 -6.25
CA PRO A 25 24.28 3.01 -6.54
C PRO A 25 22.92 3.07 -7.27
N ASP A 26 22.67 2.14 -8.19
CA ASP A 26 21.44 2.10 -8.98
C ASP A 26 20.18 1.89 -8.12
N THR A 27 20.32 1.14 -7.03
CA THR A 27 19.25 0.93 -6.06
C THR A 27 19.19 2.03 -5.01
N PHE A 28 20.34 2.62 -4.71
CA PHE A 28 20.49 3.57 -3.62
C PHE A 28 20.00 4.98 -3.98
N VAL A 29 20.38 5.46 -5.16
CA VAL A 29 20.09 6.83 -5.58
C VAL A 29 18.58 7.11 -5.69
N PRO A 30 17.76 6.27 -6.33
CA PRO A 30 16.32 6.49 -6.38
C PRO A 30 15.67 6.54 -5.00
N ARG A 31 16.11 5.66 -4.06
CA ARG A 31 15.61 5.62 -2.68
C ARG A 31 15.90 6.91 -1.93
N ILE A 32 17.12 7.39 -2.01
CA ILE A 32 17.53 8.64 -1.35
C ILE A 32 16.80 9.83 -1.96
N ASN A 33 16.64 9.89 -3.26
CA ASN A 33 15.91 10.95 -3.94
C ASN A 33 14.45 11.01 -3.48
N PHE A 34 13.79 9.85 -3.36
CA PHE A 34 12.44 9.77 -2.83
C PHE A 34 12.37 10.24 -1.37
N LEU A 35 13.29 9.77 -0.50
CA LEU A 35 13.32 10.17 0.90
C LEU A 35 13.64 11.65 1.10
N ASN A 36 14.51 12.23 0.30
CA ASN A 36 14.80 13.68 0.32
C ASN A 36 13.55 14.52 0.01
N ARG A 37 12.63 14.01 -0.80
CA ARG A 37 11.34 14.65 -1.07
C ARG A 37 10.32 14.39 0.04
N LEU A 38 10.40 13.25 0.72
CA LEU A 38 9.49 12.86 1.80
C LEU A 38 9.80 13.59 3.11
N MET A 39 11.08 13.72 3.47
CA MET A 39 11.50 14.31 4.74
C MET A 39 10.92 15.70 5.04
N PRO A 40 10.87 16.65 4.08
CA PRO A 40 10.24 17.95 4.32
C PRO A 40 8.76 17.87 4.70
N LEU A 41 8.05 16.84 4.21
CA LEU A 41 6.63 16.62 4.52
C LEU A 41 6.43 15.97 5.89
N LEU A 42 7.47 15.32 6.42
CA LEU A 42 7.49 14.70 7.74
C LEU A 42 8.03 15.64 8.82
N ALA A 43 8.72 16.72 8.44
CA ALA A 43 9.30 17.67 9.39
C ALA A 43 8.22 18.25 10.32
N SER A 44 8.52 18.30 11.61
CA SER A 44 7.61 18.78 12.67
C SER A 44 6.30 18.00 12.83
N LYS A 45 6.18 16.82 12.21
CA LYS A 45 5.02 15.95 12.38
C LYS A 45 5.18 15.01 13.56
N GLU A 46 4.06 14.63 14.16
CA GLU A 46 4.05 13.57 15.16
C GLU A 46 4.49 12.23 14.58
N SER A 47 5.28 11.47 15.34
CA SER A 47 5.77 10.13 14.95
C SER A 47 4.66 9.10 15.03
N ASN A 48 3.68 9.18 14.15
CA ASN A 48 2.59 8.20 14.09
C ASN A 48 2.26 7.82 12.65
N GLY A 49 1.59 6.67 12.49
CA GLY A 49 1.26 6.13 11.19
C GLY A 49 0.28 6.98 10.37
N ARG A 50 -0.50 7.85 11.02
CA ARG A 50 -1.43 8.75 10.33
C ARG A 50 -0.68 9.87 9.60
N GLU A 51 0.19 10.58 10.31
CA GLU A 51 0.99 11.68 9.74
C GLU A 51 1.94 11.17 8.65
N TYR A 52 2.56 10.01 8.88
CA TYR A 52 3.39 9.37 7.86
C TYR A 52 2.60 9.07 6.58
N ARG A 53 1.40 8.53 6.71
CA ARG A 53 0.52 8.22 5.58
C ARG A 53 0.14 9.46 4.81
N ILE A 54 -0.26 10.52 5.49
CA ILE A 54 -0.63 11.80 4.86
C ILE A 54 0.55 12.35 4.05
N ALA A 55 1.76 12.32 4.61
CA ALA A 55 2.98 12.74 3.90
C ALA A 55 3.25 11.90 2.63
N ILE A 56 3.12 10.57 2.74
CA ILE A 56 3.25 9.68 1.57
C ILE A 56 2.20 10.00 0.50
N GLU A 57 0.93 10.10 0.87
CA GLU A 57 -0.15 10.39 -0.07
C GLU A 57 0.08 11.73 -0.79
N THR A 58 0.54 12.75 -0.05
CA THR A 58 0.88 14.05 -0.62
C THR A 58 2.05 13.94 -1.60
N LEU A 59 3.11 13.19 -1.25
CA LEU A 59 4.26 13.01 -2.13
C LEU A 59 3.90 12.23 -3.38
N MET A 60 3.13 11.15 -3.24
CA MET A 60 2.74 10.27 -4.35
C MET A 60 1.93 10.98 -5.43
N ASP A 61 1.26 12.10 -5.10
CA ASP A 61 0.58 12.93 -6.10
C ASP A 61 1.52 13.56 -7.13
N SER A 62 2.80 13.68 -6.79
CA SER A 62 3.85 14.25 -7.66
C SER A 62 4.82 13.19 -8.22
N VAL A 63 4.57 11.92 -7.97
CA VAL A 63 5.34 10.79 -8.48
C VAL A 63 4.64 10.23 -9.72
N ASP A 64 5.42 9.88 -10.74
CA ASP A 64 4.89 9.22 -11.93
C ASP A 64 4.36 7.82 -11.59
N GLY A 65 3.32 7.39 -12.33
CA GLY A 65 2.63 6.14 -12.03
C GLY A 65 3.54 4.92 -12.05
N ASP A 66 4.50 4.90 -12.96
CA ASP A 66 5.43 3.78 -13.14
C ASP A 66 6.42 3.66 -11.97
N ASP A 67 6.73 4.78 -11.28
CA ASP A 67 7.62 4.81 -10.12
C ASP A 67 6.91 4.51 -8.79
N TRP A 68 5.58 4.38 -8.81
CA TRP A 68 4.80 4.14 -7.58
C TRP A 68 5.17 2.86 -6.85
N PRO A 69 5.38 1.70 -7.51
CA PRO A 69 5.72 0.47 -6.80
C PRO A 69 7.00 0.60 -5.98
N GLU A 70 8.06 1.17 -6.58
CA GLU A 70 9.33 1.39 -5.88
C GLU A 70 9.20 2.45 -4.77
N SER A 71 8.55 3.56 -5.06
CA SER A 71 8.31 4.63 -4.08
C SER A 71 7.56 4.13 -2.84
N LEU A 72 6.51 3.32 -3.02
CA LEU A 72 5.78 2.71 -1.91
C LEU A 72 6.61 1.66 -1.15
N LEU A 73 7.47 0.91 -1.84
CA LEU A 73 8.41 0.00 -1.19
C LEU A 73 9.35 0.77 -0.27
N VAL A 74 9.98 1.83 -0.78
CA VAL A 74 10.88 2.69 0.00
C VAL A 74 10.17 3.31 1.21
N ALA A 75 8.96 3.82 1.00
CA ALA A 75 8.15 4.37 2.08
C ALA A 75 7.90 3.35 3.20
N ARG A 76 7.59 2.09 2.87
CA ARG A 76 7.36 1.02 3.85
C ARG A 76 8.64 0.62 4.57
N GLU A 77 9.75 0.53 3.86
CA GLU A 77 11.05 0.20 4.43
C GLU A 77 11.53 1.28 5.40
N TYR A 78 11.30 2.56 5.07
CA TYR A 78 11.77 3.69 5.88
C TYR A 78 10.90 3.95 7.11
N TYR A 79 9.63 3.58 7.11
CA TYR A 79 8.69 3.85 8.21
C TYR A 79 9.19 3.46 9.60
N PRO A 80 9.72 2.24 9.85
CA PRO A 80 10.26 1.85 11.16
C PRO A 80 11.39 2.74 11.65
N PHE A 81 12.21 3.28 10.76
CA PHE A 81 13.30 4.19 11.12
C PHE A 81 12.73 5.53 11.55
N TRP A 82 11.77 6.05 10.82
CA TRP A 82 11.15 7.33 11.14
C TRP A 82 10.39 7.32 12.47
N ILE A 83 9.65 6.25 12.81
CA ILE A 83 8.96 6.11 14.11
C ILE A 83 9.89 5.62 15.23
N ASN A 84 11.17 5.34 14.93
CA ASN A 84 12.16 4.79 15.86
C ASN A 84 11.74 3.44 16.48
N ASP A 85 11.14 2.56 15.67
CA ASP A 85 10.82 1.18 16.08
C ASP A 85 12.07 0.30 15.97
N LEU A 86 12.88 0.30 17.03
CA LEU A 86 14.12 -0.46 17.09
C LEU A 86 13.94 -1.96 16.90
N LYS A 87 12.76 -2.50 17.28
CA LYS A 87 12.46 -3.92 17.13
C LYS A 87 12.25 -4.26 15.64
N ALA A 88 11.45 -3.46 14.94
CA ALA A 88 11.22 -3.62 13.50
C ALA A 88 12.51 -3.37 12.69
N VAL A 89 13.30 -2.35 13.05
CA VAL A 89 14.61 -2.08 12.42
C VAL A 89 15.56 -3.25 12.61
N ALA A 90 15.64 -3.85 13.81
CA ALA A 90 16.47 -5.01 14.07
C ALA A 90 16.01 -6.26 13.29
N GLN A 91 14.71 -6.42 13.07
CA GLN A 91 14.17 -7.48 12.23
C GLN A 91 14.54 -7.27 10.76
N LEU A 92 14.43 -6.04 10.26
CA LEU A 92 14.88 -5.69 8.91
C LEU A 92 16.38 -5.96 8.71
N SER A 93 17.21 -5.77 9.73
CA SER A 93 18.63 -6.08 9.67
C SER A 93 18.90 -7.59 9.63
N LYS A 94 18.13 -8.39 10.33
CA LYS A 94 18.30 -9.85 10.42
C LYS A 94 17.71 -10.60 9.22
N ASN A 95 16.55 -10.15 8.73
CA ASN A 95 15.78 -10.84 7.67
C ASN A 95 16.07 -10.29 6.27
N ALA A 96 17.18 -9.61 6.13
CA ALA A 96 17.54 -8.77 4.99
C ALA A 96 17.61 -9.46 3.62
N THR A 97 17.47 -10.77 3.56
CA THR A 97 17.65 -11.52 2.31
C THR A 97 16.41 -12.28 1.84
N LYS A 98 15.40 -12.49 2.69
CA LYS A 98 14.21 -13.29 2.28
C LYS A 98 12.89 -12.54 2.27
N ASP A 99 12.66 -11.56 3.17
CA ASP A 99 11.34 -10.94 3.31
C ASP A 99 11.19 -9.57 2.60
N THR A 100 12.30 -8.94 2.21
CA THR A 100 12.30 -7.67 1.46
C THR A 100 12.52 -7.85 -0.05
N LEU A 101 12.96 -9.04 -0.50
CA LEU A 101 13.02 -9.30 -1.92
C LEU A 101 11.60 -9.32 -2.50
N PRO A 102 11.38 -8.68 -3.66
CA PRO A 102 10.13 -8.85 -4.39
C PRO A 102 9.87 -10.35 -4.55
N ILE A 103 8.61 -10.73 -4.48
CA ILE A 103 8.26 -12.09 -4.92
C ILE A 103 8.60 -12.13 -6.41
N ASP A 104 9.28 -13.17 -6.89
CA ASP A 104 9.57 -13.37 -8.33
C ASP A 104 8.28 -13.53 -9.16
N TRP A 105 7.13 -13.49 -8.50
CA TRP A 105 5.83 -13.54 -9.11
C TRP A 105 5.24 -12.14 -9.28
N GLN A 106 4.69 -11.90 -10.45
CA GLN A 106 3.89 -10.72 -10.77
C GLN A 106 2.53 -11.17 -11.31
N PRO A 107 1.45 -10.48 -10.96
CA PRO A 107 0.14 -10.77 -11.55
C PRO A 107 0.19 -10.61 -13.07
N THR A 108 -0.54 -11.46 -13.78
CA THR A 108 -0.68 -11.35 -15.23
C THR A 108 -1.06 -9.93 -15.64
N HIS A 109 -0.34 -9.39 -16.63
CA HIS A 109 -0.63 -8.06 -17.14
C HIS A 109 -1.97 -8.08 -17.91
N VAL A 110 -2.95 -7.37 -17.38
CA VAL A 110 -4.28 -7.21 -18.00
C VAL A 110 -4.67 -5.74 -17.92
N ALA A 111 -5.18 -5.19 -19.00
CA ALA A 111 -5.67 -3.82 -19.02
C ALA A 111 -6.80 -3.63 -18.01
N LEU A 112 -6.77 -2.51 -17.27
CA LEU A 112 -7.79 -2.21 -16.25
C LEU A 112 -9.20 -2.20 -16.82
N SER A 113 -9.38 -1.70 -18.04
CA SER A 113 -10.66 -1.70 -18.73
C SER A 113 -11.21 -3.12 -18.89
N SER A 114 -10.38 -4.07 -19.33
CA SER A 114 -10.79 -5.46 -19.47
C SER A 114 -11.21 -6.06 -18.12
N LEU A 115 -10.41 -5.84 -17.06
CA LEU A 115 -10.75 -6.27 -15.71
C LEU A 115 -12.05 -5.65 -15.22
N TRP A 116 -12.26 -4.35 -15.50
CA TRP A 116 -13.45 -3.62 -15.07
C TRP A 116 -14.75 -4.19 -15.66
N TYR A 117 -14.71 -4.65 -16.90
CA TYR A 117 -15.89 -5.22 -17.56
C TYR A 117 -16.12 -6.70 -17.19
N SER A 118 -15.06 -7.50 -17.05
CA SER A 118 -15.18 -8.94 -16.81
C SER A 118 -15.40 -9.33 -15.35
N VAL A 119 -14.99 -8.47 -14.40
CA VAL A 119 -14.90 -8.84 -12.98
C VAL A 119 -16.23 -9.21 -12.32
N ASP A 120 -17.36 -8.76 -12.87
CA ASP A 120 -18.68 -9.08 -12.32
C ASP A 120 -19.14 -10.49 -12.68
N GLU A 121 -18.58 -11.07 -13.75
CA GLU A 121 -18.84 -12.45 -14.20
C GLU A 121 -17.91 -13.46 -13.52
N GLU A 122 -16.91 -12.97 -12.79
CA GLU A 122 -15.89 -13.82 -12.15
C GLU A 122 -16.44 -14.59 -10.95
N LYS A 123 -16.07 -15.87 -10.89
CA LYS A 123 -16.39 -16.73 -9.76
C LYS A 123 -15.28 -16.68 -8.72
N PHE A 124 -15.65 -16.39 -7.49
CA PHE A 124 -14.74 -16.34 -6.35
C PHE A 124 -14.89 -17.59 -5.48
N GLY A 125 -13.77 -18.06 -4.93
CA GLY A 125 -13.79 -19.16 -3.96
C GLY A 125 -14.54 -18.78 -2.68
N THR A 126 -14.81 -19.76 -1.84
CA THR A 126 -15.61 -19.57 -0.60
C THR A 126 -15.02 -18.48 0.31
N THR A 127 -13.71 -18.52 0.56
CA THR A 127 -13.03 -17.56 1.43
C THR A 127 -13.13 -16.13 0.88
N ASP A 128 -12.86 -15.95 -0.43
CA ASP A 128 -12.92 -14.64 -1.08
C ASP A 128 -14.38 -14.11 -1.08
N SER A 129 -15.36 -15.00 -1.30
CA SER A 129 -16.77 -14.66 -1.25
C SER A 129 -17.22 -14.24 0.16
N TRP A 130 -16.70 -14.86 1.22
CA TRP A 130 -16.96 -14.45 2.60
C TRP A 130 -16.35 -13.08 2.90
N ALA A 131 -15.12 -12.82 2.46
CA ALA A 131 -14.48 -11.53 2.62
C ALA A 131 -15.28 -10.40 1.91
N LEU A 132 -15.72 -10.62 0.67
CA LEU A 132 -16.56 -9.68 -0.07
C LEU A 132 -17.91 -9.42 0.63
N LYS A 133 -18.57 -10.48 1.14
CA LYS A 133 -19.84 -10.33 1.89
C LYS A 133 -19.64 -9.53 3.18
N GLY A 134 -18.58 -9.83 3.94
CA GLY A 134 -18.24 -9.10 5.17
C GLY A 134 -17.99 -7.62 4.88
N TYR A 135 -17.20 -7.32 3.86
CA TYR A 135 -16.91 -5.96 3.44
C TYR A 135 -18.17 -5.20 3.01
N THR A 136 -19.03 -5.85 2.21
CA THR A 136 -20.33 -5.27 1.80
C THR A 136 -21.20 -4.91 3.00
N LYS A 137 -21.29 -5.85 3.97
CA LYS A 137 -22.09 -5.62 5.18
C LYS A 137 -21.54 -4.44 5.99
N ALA A 138 -20.23 -4.36 6.15
CA ALA A 138 -19.59 -3.28 6.87
C ALA A 138 -19.84 -1.91 6.20
N LEU A 139 -19.72 -1.81 4.87
CA LEU A 139 -20.03 -0.58 4.14
C LEU A 139 -21.50 -0.15 4.30
N ARG A 140 -22.43 -1.09 4.32
CA ARG A 140 -23.86 -0.80 4.56
C ARG A 140 -24.11 -0.32 5.98
N ASN A 141 -23.42 -0.88 6.97
CA ASN A 141 -23.53 -0.46 8.37
C ASN A 141 -23.05 1.01 8.55
N GLU A 142 -22.10 1.46 7.73
CA GLU A 142 -21.62 2.86 7.69
C GLU A 142 -22.51 3.77 6.84
N ASN A 143 -23.69 3.32 6.41
CA ASN A 143 -24.64 4.06 5.56
C ASN A 143 -24.03 4.58 4.25
N ALA A 144 -23.07 3.84 3.65
CA ALA A 144 -22.50 4.20 2.36
C ALA A 144 -23.57 4.11 1.26
N GLU A 145 -23.51 5.03 0.30
CA GLU A 145 -24.38 4.99 -0.87
C GLU A 145 -24.16 3.72 -1.71
N GLN A 146 -25.22 3.18 -2.30
CA GLN A 146 -25.13 1.92 -3.07
C GLN A 146 -24.13 2.00 -4.22
N THR A 147 -24.06 3.14 -4.92
CA THR A 147 -23.09 3.38 -6.01
C THR A 147 -21.64 3.31 -5.54
N LEU A 148 -21.39 3.82 -4.31
CA LEU A 148 -20.07 3.75 -3.68
C LEU A 148 -19.74 2.30 -3.27
N ILE A 149 -20.72 1.58 -2.71
CA ILE A 149 -20.56 0.16 -2.35
C ILE A 149 -20.20 -0.65 -3.59
N ASP A 150 -20.94 -0.50 -4.68
CA ASP A 150 -20.73 -1.24 -5.93
C ASP A 150 -19.34 -0.96 -6.50
N THR A 151 -18.91 0.30 -6.50
CA THR A 151 -17.59 0.70 -6.98
C THR A 151 -16.48 0.09 -6.11
N ARG A 152 -16.60 0.17 -4.77
CA ARG A 152 -15.62 -0.40 -3.85
C ARG A 152 -15.54 -1.92 -3.96
N LEU A 153 -16.67 -2.59 -4.09
CA LEU A 153 -16.72 -4.03 -4.31
C LEU A 153 -16.05 -4.43 -5.61
N LYS A 154 -16.28 -3.65 -6.68
CA LYS A 154 -15.65 -3.90 -7.97
C LYS A 154 -14.15 -3.80 -7.90
N LEU A 155 -13.61 -2.81 -7.19
CA LEU A 155 -12.18 -2.65 -6.95
C LEU A 155 -11.60 -3.81 -6.09
N ALA A 156 -12.32 -4.25 -5.06
CA ALA A 156 -11.92 -5.41 -4.25
C ALA A 156 -11.92 -6.71 -5.07
N LYS A 157 -12.89 -6.90 -5.95
CA LYS A 157 -12.94 -8.04 -6.88
C LYS A 157 -11.77 -8.02 -7.86
N ILE A 158 -11.41 -6.85 -8.43
CA ILE A 158 -10.23 -6.69 -9.31
C ILE A 158 -8.97 -7.15 -8.57
N LEU A 159 -8.78 -6.74 -7.32
CA LEU A 159 -7.66 -7.18 -6.50
C LEU A 159 -7.66 -8.72 -6.36
N LEU A 160 -8.80 -9.34 -6.06
CA LEU A 160 -8.91 -10.78 -5.89
C LEU A 160 -8.64 -11.56 -7.18
N VAL A 161 -9.10 -11.06 -8.32
CA VAL A 161 -8.79 -11.67 -9.63
C VAL A 161 -7.30 -11.68 -9.87
N ARG A 162 -6.60 -10.58 -9.57
CA ARG A 162 -5.16 -10.48 -9.73
C ARG A 162 -4.37 -11.28 -8.69
N LEU A 163 -4.96 -11.59 -7.54
CA LEU A 163 -4.39 -12.47 -6.50
C LEU A 163 -4.56 -13.96 -6.81
N ARG A 164 -5.38 -14.32 -7.79
CA ARG A 164 -5.80 -15.71 -8.02
C ARG A 164 -4.62 -16.65 -8.22
N ASP A 165 -3.66 -16.24 -9.02
CA ASP A 165 -2.51 -17.05 -9.45
C ASP A 165 -1.28 -16.84 -8.57
N ALA A 166 -1.43 -16.16 -7.43
CA ALA A 166 -0.34 -15.99 -6.48
C ALA A 166 0.07 -17.36 -5.91
N PRO A 167 1.37 -17.69 -5.90
CA PRO A 167 1.85 -18.98 -5.40
C PRO A 167 1.50 -19.18 -3.93
N ASP A 168 1.52 -18.11 -3.16
CA ASP A 168 1.12 -18.06 -1.75
C ASP A 168 0.17 -16.91 -1.51
N LYS A 169 -0.98 -17.18 -0.90
CA LYS A 169 -1.93 -16.16 -0.48
C LYS A 169 -1.50 -15.53 0.86
N ASN A 170 -0.48 -14.73 0.82
CA ASN A 170 0.08 -14.04 1.99
C ASN A 170 0.10 -12.50 1.82
N ASN A 171 0.47 -11.80 2.89
CA ASN A 171 0.53 -10.33 2.90
C ASN A 171 1.47 -9.76 1.84
N LYS A 172 2.52 -10.51 1.45
CA LYS A 172 3.49 -10.09 0.45
C LYS A 172 2.88 -10.13 -0.95
N ALA A 173 2.18 -11.22 -1.30
CA ALA A 173 1.43 -11.33 -2.55
C ALA A 173 0.35 -10.25 -2.64
N TYR A 174 -0.39 -10.01 -1.55
CA TYR A 174 -1.38 -8.94 -1.50
C TYR A 174 -0.77 -7.56 -1.86
N ARG A 175 0.36 -7.22 -1.25
CA ARG A 175 1.08 -5.97 -1.53
C ARG A 175 1.58 -5.89 -2.97
N THR A 176 2.17 -6.99 -3.49
CA THR A 176 2.64 -7.05 -4.88
C THR A 176 1.50 -6.77 -5.86
N VAL A 177 0.30 -7.33 -5.60
CA VAL A 177 -0.88 -7.05 -6.44
C VAL A 177 -1.32 -5.59 -6.32
N VAL A 178 -1.36 -5.03 -5.12
CA VAL A 178 -1.71 -3.62 -4.92
C VAL A 178 -0.76 -2.72 -5.71
N ASP A 179 0.55 -2.92 -5.54
CA ASP A 179 1.59 -2.08 -6.14
C ASP A 179 1.58 -2.19 -7.68
N SER A 180 1.37 -3.39 -8.23
CA SER A 180 1.26 -3.61 -9.68
C SER A 180 -0.09 -3.19 -10.28
N THR A 181 -1.13 -2.97 -9.46
CA THR A 181 -2.45 -2.52 -9.93
C THR A 181 -2.55 -0.99 -9.94
N LEU A 182 -1.87 -0.31 -9.02
CA LEU A 182 -1.92 1.15 -8.92
C LEU A 182 -1.56 1.89 -10.21
N PRO A 183 -0.50 1.51 -10.96
CA PRO A 183 -0.15 2.16 -12.22
C PRO A 183 -1.22 2.04 -13.30
N LEU A 184 -2.10 1.04 -13.22
CA LEU A 184 -3.18 0.85 -14.20
C LEU A 184 -4.24 1.95 -14.14
N PHE A 185 -4.30 2.72 -13.04
CA PHE A 185 -5.23 3.84 -12.92
C PHE A 185 -4.57 5.14 -13.40
N GLU A 186 -5.03 5.70 -14.49
CA GLU A 186 -4.55 6.98 -15.03
C GLU A 186 -4.92 8.16 -14.13
N VAL A 187 -6.14 8.12 -13.56
CA VAL A 187 -6.70 9.22 -12.76
C VAL A 187 -6.30 9.10 -11.29
N LYS A 188 -5.66 10.13 -10.74
CA LYS A 188 -5.20 10.17 -9.33
C LYS A 188 -6.33 9.88 -8.32
N LYS A 189 -7.53 10.39 -8.54
CA LYS A 189 -8.69 10.13 -7.69
C LYS A 189 -9.01 8.63 -7.62
N ASN A 190 -8.91 7.91 -8.73
CA ASN A 190 -9.17 6.47 -8.77
C ASN A 190 -8.07 5.68 -8.06
N ARG A 191 -6.81 6.10 -8.16
CA ARG A 191 -5.69 5.52 -7.39
C ARG A 191 -5.93 5.65 -5.89
N ARG A 192 -6.34 6.85 -5.42
CA ARG A 192 -6.65 7.09 -4.01
C ARG A 192 -7.80 6.22 -3.53
N LEU A 193 -8.89 6.13 -4.30
CA LEU A 193 -10.01 5.28 -3.98
C LEU A 193 -9.58 3.81 -3.90
N PHE A 194 -8.79 3.33 -4.85
CA PHE A 194 -8.25 1.97 -4.82
C PHE A 194 -7.40 1.73 -3.56
N LEU A 195 -6.52 2.66 -3.17
CA LEU A 195 -5.75 2.55 -1.94
C LEU A 195 -6.62 2.48 -0.68
N VAL A 196 -7.69 3.24 -0.62
CA VAL A 196 -8.66 3.16 0.49
C VAL A 196 -9.27 1.76 0.52
N VAL A 197 -9.80 1.30 -0.61
CA VAL A 197 -10.46 -0.01 -0.72
C VAL A 197 -9.53 -1.15 -0.33
N VAL A 198 -8.30 -1.19 -0.84
CA VAL A 198 -7.38 -2.30 -0.55
C VAL A 198 -6.91 -2.31 0.91
N ARG A 199 -6.84 -1.16 1.57
CA ARG A 199 -6.53 -1.07 3.01
C ARG A 199 -7.66 -1.61 3.87
N GLU A 200 -8.90 -1.21 3.58
CA GLU A 200 -10.07 -1.69 4.27
C GLU A 200 -10.30 -3.19 4.04
N PHE A 201 -10.29 -3.59 2.78
CA PHE A 201 -10.56 -4.96 2.35
C PHE A 201 -9.52 -5.96 2.84
N PHE A 202 -8.26 -5.54 3.04
CA PHE A 202 -7.21 -6.38 3.60
C PHE A 202 -7.62 -7.08 4.90
N HIS A 203 -8.30 -6.37 5.79
CA HIS A 203 -8.72 -6.91 7.09
C HIS A 203 -9.78 -8.02 6.94
N PHE A 204 -10.69 -7.89 5.98
CA PHE A 204 -11.68 -8.91 5.65
C PHE A 204 -11.02 -10.11 4.96
N TRP A 205 -10.13 -9.86 4.01
CA TRP A 205 -9.39 -10.90 3.32
C TRP A 205 -8.47 -11.70 4.25
N ALA A 206 -7.84 -11.04 5.21
CA ALA A 206 -6.99 -11.67 6.22
C ALA A 206 -7.78 -12.37 7.35
N GLY A 207 -9.12 -12.31 7.32
CA GLY A 207 -9.97 -12.94 8.35
C GLY A 207 -9.89 -12.26 9.72
N ASN A 208 -9.59 -10.96 9.77
CA ASN A 208 -9.55 -10.22 11.03
C ASN A 208 -10.98 -10.11 11.62
N PRO A 209 -11.24 -10.62 12.85
CA PRO A 209 -12.56 -10.54 13.48
C PRO A 209 -13.01 -9.10 13.74
N GLU A 210 -12.10 -8.15 13.80
CA GLU A 210 -12.38 -6.72 13.98
C GLU A 210 -12.34 -5.90 12.69
N ALA A 211 -12.44 -6.55 11.52
CA ALA A 211 -12.29 -5.91 10.20
C ALA A 211 -13.22 -4.69 10.01
N GLU A 212 -14.42 -4.73 10.58
CA GLU A 212 -15.40 -3.63 10.48
C GLU A 212 -14.87 -2.31 11.06
N LYS A 213 -13.98 -2.36 12.07
CA LYS A 213 -13.39 -1.14 12.69
C LYS A 213 -12.44 -0.37 11.76
N PHE A 214 -12.02 -0.97 10.65
CA PHE A 214 -11.06 -0.37 9.71
C PHE A 214 -11.73 0.27 8.49
N ILE A 215 -13.06 0.28 8.44
CA ILE A 215 -13.79 1.01 7.40
C ILE A 215 -13.60 2.52 7.65
N LEU A 216 -13.10 3.20 6.63
CA LEU A 216 -12.99 4.66 6.65
C LEU A 216 -14.34 5.26 6.27
N ASN A 217 -14.83 6.19 7.07
CA ASN A 217 -16.12 6.87 6.84
C ASN A 217 -16.18 7.38 5.39
N SER A 218 -17.24 7.00 4.68
CA SER A 218 -17.48 7.33 3.28
C SER A 218 -17.45 8.84 2.98
N HIS A 219 -17.79 9.67 3.97
CA HIS A 219 -17.77 11.14 3.86
C HIS A 219 -16.36 11.74 3.75
N THR A 220 -15.32 11.03 4.24
CA THR A 220 -13.94 11.54 4.20
C THR A 220 -13.29 11.34 2.82
N VAL A 221 -13.76 10.40 2.02
CA VAL A 221 -13.19 10.06 0.70
C VAL A 221 -13.84 10.87 -0.43
N SER A 222 -15.02 11.45 -0.20
CA SER A 222 -15.69 12.29 -1.20
C SER A 222 -15.12 13.71 -1.28
N MET A 223 -14.34 14.14 -0.28
CA MET A 223 -13.77 15.50 -0.19
C MET A 223 -12.26 15.56 -0.49
N LEU A 224 -11.63 14.44 -0.85
CA LEU A 224 -10.25 14.36 -1.32
C LEU A 224 -10.22 13.99 -2.80
#